data_58b46ae13d6a2db512514cc351a23106
#
_entry.id   58b46ae13d6a2db512514cc351a23106
#
_cell.length_a   1.000
_cell.length_b   1.000
_cell.length_c   1.000
_cell.angle_alpha   90.00
_cell.angle_beta   90.00
_cell.angle_gamma   90.00
#
_symmetry.space_group_name_H-M   'P 1'
#
loop_
_entity.id
_entity.type
_entity.pdbx_description
1 polymer ?
#
loop_
_entity_poly.entity_id
_entity_poly.type
_entity_poly.pdbx_seq_one_letter_code
_entity_poly.pdbx_strand_id
1 'polypeptide(L)'
;MELTKAEEQILHYLWKLGEATVQDILSCMEETGRPSRTTVSTIIRILENKGIVGHKPGSGRGYIYYSLIKKEEYSRKQLFGFISRYFDNSFASLTSFFAKESNLTVDEMDVLLAEAKQKLEEEKGKE
;
A
#
# COMPACT_ATOMS: atom_id res chain seq x y z
N MET A 1 9.04 9.91 2.28
CA MET A 1 9.44 8.57 2.74
C MET A 1 9.43 7.63 1.55
N GLU A 2 10.59 7.18 1.15
CA GLU A 2 10.68 6.24 0.05
C GLU A 2 11.01 4.84 0.56
N LEU A 3 10.25 3.87 0.10
CA LEU A 3 10.45 2.48 0.42
C LEU A 3 10.83 1.71 -0.84
N THR A 4 11.67 0.71 -0.68
CA THR A 4 11.94 -0.22 -1.77
C THR A 4 10.71 -1.09 -2.02
N LYS A 5 10.67 -1.77 -3.16
CA LYS A 5 9.57 -2.69 -3.47
C LYS A 5 9.47 -3.82 -2.44
N ALA A 6 10.61 -4.31 -1.97
CA ALA A 6 10.63 -5.37 -0.96
C ALA A 6 10.08 -4.89 0.38
N GLU A 7 10.44 -3.67 0.79
CA GLU A 7 9.92 -3.06 2.01
C GLU A 7 8.41 -2.83 1.91
N GLU A 8 7.96 -2.31 0.78
CA GLU A 8 6.53 -2.05 0.55
C GLU A 8 5.74 -3.36 0.54
N GLN A 9 6.27 -4.42 -0.04
CA GLN A 9 5.63 -5.72 -0.06
C GLN A 9 5.41 -6.26 1.36
N ILE A 10 6.40 -6.13 2.23
CA ILE A 10 6.26 -6.55 3.63
C ILE A 10 5.16 -5.74 4.32
N LEU A 11 5.11 -4.43 4.08
CA LEU A 11 4.05 -3.60 4.64
C LEU A 11 2.67 -4.03 4.17
N HIS A 12 2.52 -4.40 2.90
CA HIS A 12 1.23 -4.89 2.38
C HIS A 12 0.77 -6.13 3.14
N TYR A 13 1.67 -7.05 3.46
CA TYR A 13 1.32 -8.22 4.27
C TYR A 13 0.90 -7.82 5.68
N LEU A 14 1.61 -6.87 6.29
CA LEU A 14 1.27 -6.39 7.62
C LEU A 14 -0.10 -5.70 7.65
N TRP A 15 -0.39 -4.90 6.64
CA TRP A 15 -1.72 -4.27 6.55
C TRP A 15 -2.82 -5.30 6.35
N LYS A 16 -2.55 -6.32 5.55
CA LYS A 16 -3.53 -7.39 5.28
C LYS A 16 -3.80 -8.24 6.53
N LEU A 17 -2.75 -8.57 7.26
CA LEU A 17 -2.84 -9.46 8.44
C LEU A 17 -3.14 -8.70 9.73
N GLY A 18 -2.92 -7.38 9.74
CA GLY A 18 -3.05 -6.56 10.94
C GLY A 18 -1.78 -6.60 11.77
N GLU A 19 -1.46 -7.75 12.31
CA GLU A 19 -0.19 -8.00 12.97
C GLU A 19 0.25 -9.42 12.63
N ALA A 20 1.56 -9.66 12.59
CA ALA A 20 2.08 -10.92 12.08
C ALA A 20 3.48 -11.21 12.59
N THR A 21 3.80 -12.50 12.68
CA THR A 21 5.15 -12.97 12.88
C THR A 21 5.84 -13.04 11.52
N VAL A 22 7.17 -13.24 11.53
CA VAL A 22 7.92 -13.48 10.29
C VAL A 22 7.36 -14.72 9.57
N GLN A 23 7.02 -15.76 10.32
CA GLN A 23 6.46 -16.98 9.74
C GLN A 23 5.11 -16.74 9.09
N ASP A 24 4.26 -15.92 9.70
CA ASP A 24 2.96 -15.56 9.11
C ASP A 24 3.13 -14.87 7.76
N ILE A 25 4.09 -13.97 7.68
CA ILE A 25 4.39 -13.25 6.43
C ILE A 25 4.89 -14.21 5.36
N LEU A 26 5.84 -15.08 5.73
CA LEU A 26 6.36 -16.09 4.81
C LEU A 26 5.27 -17.00 4.29
N SER A 27 4.34 -17.38 5.15
CA SER A 27 3.23 -18.27 4.77
C SER A 27 2.28 -17.64 3.75
N CYS A 28 2.25 -16.32 3.67
CA CYS A 28 1.43 -15.61 2.67
C CYS A 28 2.12 -15.52 1.31
N MET A 29 3.40 -15.78 1.25
CA MET A 29 4.18 -15.69 0.00
C MET A 29 4.14 -17.00 -0.77
N GLU A 30 4.20 -16.89 -2.11
CA GLU A 30 4.31 -18.07 -2.95
C GLU A 30 5.64 -18.76 -2.69
N GLU A 31 5.65 -20.09 -2.74
CA GLU A 31 6.88 -20.87 -2.50
C GLU A 31 7.96 -20.54 -3.52
N THR A 32 7.56 -20.37 -4.78
CA THR A 32 8.50 -20.03 -5.86
C THR A 32 8.92 -18.56 -5.72
N GLY A 33 10.22 -18.35 -5.59
CA GLY A 33 10.76 -16.99 -5.46
C GLY A 33 10.61 -16.40 -4.07
N ARG A 34 10.16 -17.17 -3.10
CA ARG A 34 10.03 -16.72 -1.72
C ARG A 34 11.40 -16.36 -1.15
N PRO A 35 11.55 -15.16 -0.55
CA PRO A 35 12.80 -14.81 0.12
C PRO A 35 12.98 -15.69 1.37
N SER A 36 14.20 -15.78 1.85
CA SER A 36 14.51 -16.53 3.06
C SER A 36 13.95 -15.82 4.28
N ARG A 37 13.79 -16.58 5.36
CA ARG A 37 13.38 -16.04 6.65
C ARG A 37 14.33 -14.92 7.11
N THR A 38 15.63 -15.11 6.91
CA THR A 38 16.63 -14.11 7.26
C THR A 38 16.45 -12.82 6.48
N THR A 39 16.14 -12.93 5.18
CA THR A 39 15.90 -11.77 4.33
C THR A 39 14.68 -10.98 4.81
N VAL A 40 13.58 -11.67 5.11
CA VAL A 40 12.36 -11.02 5.62
C VAL A 40 12.65 -10.33 6.95
N SER A 41 13.35 -11.00 7.86
CA SER A 41 13.72 -10.42 9.15
C SER A 41 14.57 -9.17 8.99
N THR A 42 15.50 -9.18 8.03
CA THR A 42 16.36 -8.02 7.76
C THR A 42 15.52 -6.84 7.25
N ILE A 43 14.60 -7.09 6.31
CA ILE A 43 13.74 -6.05 5.78
C ILE A 43 12.87 -5.44 6.89
N ILE A 44 12.32 -6.27 7.76
CA ILE A 44 11.51 -5.80 8.88
C ILE A 44 12.35 -4.92 9.82
N ARG A 45 13.60 -5.31 10.08
CA ARG A 45 14.48 -4.51 10.91
C ARG A 45 14.76 -3.14 10.30
N ILE A 46 14.94 -3.10 8.98
CA ILE A 46 15.11 -1.83 8.26
C ILE A 46 13.87 -0.96 8.44
N LEU A 47 12.68 -1.55 8.30
CA LEU A 47 11.42 -0.83 8.50
C LEU A 47 11.26 -0.33 9.93
N GLU A 48 11.68 -1.11 10.92
CA GLU A 48 11.68 -0.67 12.31
C GLU A 48 12.62 0.53 12.51
N ASN A 49 13.80 0.47 11.92
CA ASN A 49 14.77 1.56 12.02
C ASN A 49 14.26 2.85 11.36
N LYS A 50 13.42 2.72 10.35
CA LYS A 50 12.76 3.86 9.71
C LYS A 50 11.55 4.38 10.50
N GLY A 51 11.16 3.70 11.58
CA GLY A 51 10.00 4.09 12.39
C GLY A 51 8.65 3.73 11.78
N ILE A 52 8.64 2.78 10.85
CA ILE A 52 7.43 2.41 10.09
C ILE A 52 6.76 1.17 10.67
N VAL A 53 7.54 0.30 11.29
CA VAL A 53 7.07 -0.96 11.88
C VAL A 53 7.45 -1.00 13.34
N GLY A 54 6.54 -1.50 14.17
CA GLY A 54 6.79 -1.78 15.58
C GLY A 54 6.69 -3.27 15.84
N HIS A 55 7.06 -3.68 17.04
CA HIS A 55 6.92 -5.07 17.45
C HIS A 55 6.52 -5.18 18.92
N LYS A 56 5.97 -6.33 19.26
CA LYS A 56 5.65 -6.71 20.63
C LYS A 56 5.98 -8.18 20.81
N PRO A 57 6.15 -8.64 22.07
CA PRO A 57 6.42 -10.06 22.29
C PRO A 57 5.29 -10.93 21.76
N GLY A 58 5.66 -12.03 21.10
CA GLY A 58 4.71 -13.05 20.69
C GLY A 58 4.74 -14.24 21.65
N SER A 59 4.07 -15.32 21.25
CA SER A 59 4.15 -16.57 21.96
C SER A 59 5.55 -17.16 21.76
N GLY A 60 6.25 -17.48 22.83
CA GLY A 60 7.60 -18.04 22.75
C GLY A 60 8.65 -16.95 22.53
N ARG A 61 9.63 -17.23 21.67
CA ARG A 61 10.79 -16.36 21.44
C ARG A 61 10.61 -15.34 20.32
N GLY A 62 9.51 -15.44 19.57
CA GLY A 62 9.31 -14.58 18.41
C GLY A 62 8.68 -13.25 18.78
N TYR A 63 8.61 -12.39 17.78
CA TYR A 63 7.95 -11.09 17.87
C TYR A 63 6.77 -11.04 16.93
N ILE A 64 5.78 -10.25 17.31
CA ILE A 64 4.65 -9.92 16.47
C ILE A 64 4.88 -8.50 15.97
N TYR A 65 4.87 -8.33 14.66
CA TYR A 65 5.14 -7.05 14.00
C TYR A 65 3.84 -6.41 13.52
N TYR A 66 3.81 -5.10 13.50
CA TYR A 66 2.66 -4.34 13.03
C TYR A 66 3.11 -3.04 12.41
N SER A 67 2.31 -2.51 11.49
CA SER A 67 2.61 -1.23 10.84
C SER A 67 2.28 -0.07 11.77
N LEU A 68 3.17 0.91 11.86
CA LEU A 68 2.95 2.16 12.59
C LEU A 68 2.29 3.22 11.69
N ILE A 69 2.16 2.95 10.40
CA ILE A 69 1.50 3.85 9.47
C ILE A 69 0.29 3.16 8.84
N LYS A 70 -0.74 3.94 8.55
CA LYS A 70 -1.96 3.40 7.94
C LYS A 70 -1.77 3.31 6.43
N LYS A 71 -2.37 2.28 5.83
CA LYS A 71 -2.32 2.06 4.39
C LYS A 71 -2.86 3.29 3.65
N GLU A 72 -3.96 3.87 4.11
CA GLU A 72 -4.58 5.04 3.50
C GLU A 72 -3.65 6.25 3.50
N GLU A 73 -2.95 6.46 4.60
CA GLU A 73 -2.00 7.55 4.74
C GLU A 73 -0.82 7.38 3.79
N TYR A 74 -0.26 6.17 3.73
CA TYR A 74 0.84 5.85 2.83
C TYR A 74 0.40 5.98 1.37
N SER A 75 -0.78 5.45 1.03
CA SER A 75 -1.33 5.51 -0.32
C SER A 75 -1.53 6.95 -0.79
N ARG A 76 -2.03 7.80 0.11
CA ARG A 76 -2.22 9.22 -0.19
C ARG A 76 -0.90 9.90 -0.55
N LYS A 77 0.13 9.67 0.25
CA LYS A 77 1.45 10.26 0.01
C LYS A 77 2.05 9.77 -1.31
N GLN A 78 1.90 8.48 -1.59
CA GLN A 78 2.41 7.90 -2.84
C GLN A 78 1.68 8.48 -4.04
N LEU A 79 0.35 8.57 -3.98
CA LEU A 79 -0.44 9.11 -5.08
C LEU A 79 -0.09 10.57 -5.37
N PHE A 80 -0.09 11.41 -4.35
CA PHE A 80 0.19 12.84 -4.54
C PHE A 80 1.64 13.08 -4.96
N GLY A 81 2.58 12.27 -4.47
CA GLY A 81 3.97 12.33 -4.92
C GLY A 81 4.10 11.97 -6.38
N PHE A 82 3.37 10.96 -6.83
CA PHE A 82 3.35 10.53 -8.23
C PHE A 82 2.80 11.64 -9.14
N ILE A 83 1.67 12.23 -8.75
CA ILE A 83 1.04 13.30 -9.52
C ILE A 83 1.97 14.52 -9.60
N SER A 84 2.65 14.84 -8.50
CA SER A 84 3.60 15.94 -8.46
C SER A 84 4.77 15.72 -9.43
N ARG A 85 5.35 14.51 -9.40
CA ARG A 85 6.55 14.22 -10.20
C ARG A 85 6.26 14.08 -11.69
N TYR A 86 5.15 13.47 -12.05
CA TYR A 86 4.88 13.11 -13.45
C TYR A 86 3.79 13.94 -14.11
N PHE A 87 2.99 14.68 -13.37
CA PHE A 87 1.84 15.41 -13.90
C PHE A 87 1.73 16.83 -13.35
N ASP A 88 2.82 17.39 -12.85
CA ASP A 88 2.90 18.80 -12.39
C ASP A 88 1.79 19.17 -11.42
N ASN A 89 1.43 18.28 -10.52
CA ASN A 89 0.35 18.45 -9.54
C ASN A 89 -1.04 18.60 -10.18
N SER A 90 -1.20 18.19 -11.44
CA SER A 90 -2.48 18.28 -12.14
C SER A 90 -3.19 16.94 -12.17
N PHE A 91 -4.26 16.84 -11.39
CA PHE A 91 -5.12 15.65 -11.42
C PHE A 91 -5.82 15.54 -12.78
N ALA A 92 -6.17 16.68 -13.40
CA ALA A 92 -6.77 16.67 -14.74
C ALA A 92 -5.83 16.08 -15.77
N SER A 93 -4.52 16.40 -15.69
CA SER A 93 -3.51 15.85 -16.59
C SER A 93 -3.36 14.34 -16.40
N LEU A 94 -3.36 13.87 -15.15
CA LEU A 94 -3.33 12.44 -14.84
C LEU A 94 -4.56 11.74 -15.44
N THR A 95 -5.75 12.32 -15.26
CA THR A 95 -7.00 11.74 -15.73
C THR A 95 -7.03 11.66 -17.26
N SER A 96 -6.62 12.73 -17.93
CA SER A 96 -6.52 12.77 -19.39
C SER A 96 -5.57 11.71 -19.92
N PHE A 97 -4.40 11.59 -19.30
CA PHE A 97 -3.40 10.60 -19.67
C PHE A 97 -3.96 9.18 -19.50
N PHE A 98 -4.61 8.92 -18.36
CA PHE A 98 -5.23 7.63 -18.09
C PHE A 98 -6.28 7.27 -19.14
N ALA A 99 -7.16 8.22 -19.46
CA ALA A 99 -8.23 8.00 -20.43
C ALA A 99 -7.67 7.71 -21.82
N LYS A 100 -6.64 8.47 -22.21
CA LYS A 100 -5.99 8.30 -23.52
C LYS A 100 -5.29 6.95 -23.63
N GLU A 101 -4.51 6.58 -22.63
CA GLU A 101 -3.78 5.32 -22.64
C GLU A 101 -4.70 4.10 -22.56
N SER A 102 -5.86 4.25 -21.92
CA SER A 102 -6.85 3.18 -21.77
C SER A 102 -7.89 3.18 -22.88
N ASN A 103 -7.77 4.10 -23.86
CA ASN A 103 -8.72 4.25 -24.97
C ASN A 103 -10.16 4.44 -24.49
N LEU A 104 -10.36 5.21 -23.44
CA LEU A 104 -11.70 5.48 -22.93
C LEU A 104 -12.37 6.56 -23.73
N THR A 105 -13.68 6.37 -24.01
CA THR A 105 -14.51 7.40 -24.60
C THR A 105 -14.97 8.38 -23.52
N VAL A 106 -15.48 9.55 -23.96
CA VAL A 106 -16.05 10.54 -23.03
C VAL A 106 -17.19 9.92 -22.24
N ASP A 107 -18.04 9.12 -22.90
CA ASP A 107 -19.17 8.46 -22.24
C ASP A 107 -18.70 7.47 -21.17
N GLU A 108 -17.65 6.70 -21.46
CA GLU A 108 -17.07 5.77 -20.46
C GLU A 108 -16.48 6.51 -19.28
N MET A 109 -15.87 7.68 -19.51
CA MET A 109 -15.35 8.51 -18.43
C MET A 109 -16.49 9.06 -17.56
N ASP A 110 -17.60 9.43 -18.18
CA ASP A 110 -18.78 9.90 -17.44
C ASP A 110 -19.32 8.80 -16.53
N VAL A 111 -19.30 7.55 -16.99
CA VAL A 111 -19.71 6.40 -16.18
C VAL A 111 -18.78 6.24 -14.98
N LEU A 112 -17.46 6.30 -15.20
CA LEU A 112 -16.49 6.17 -14.13
C LEU A 112 -16.65 7.28 -13.08
N LEU A 113 -16.89 8.50 -13.55
CA LEU A 113 -17.10 9.63 -12.64
C LEU A 113 -18.37 9.46 -11.81
N ALA A 114 -19.43 8.95 -12.44
CA ALA A 114 -20.69 8.66 -11.73
C ALA A 114 -20.48 7.61 -10.64
N GLU A 115 -19.72 6.56 -10.94
CA GLU A 115 -19.39 5.52 -9.96
C GLU A 115 -18.59 6.09 -8.79
N ALA A 116 -17.61 6.96 -9.09
CA ALA A 116 -16.80 7.58 -8.05
C ALA A 116 -17.65 8.48 -7.14
N LYS A 117 -18.57 9.24 -7.72
CA LYS A 117 -19.48 10.10 -6.97
C LYS A 117 -20.38 9.27 -6.06
N GLN A 118 -20.88 8.14 -6.55
CA GLN A 118 -21.74 7.25 -5.77
C GLN A 118 -20.98 6.68 -4.57
N LYS A 119 -19.77 6.21 -4.78
CA LYS A 119 -18.93 5.68 -3.70
C LYS A 119 -18.65 6.74 -2.64
N LEU A 120 -18.36 7.97 -3.07
CA LEU A 120 -18.10 9.06 -2.17
C LEU A 120 -19.32 9.39 -1.31
N GLU A 121 -20.50 9.40 -1.89
CA GLU A 121 -21.75 9.66 -1.16
C GLU A 121 -22.05 8.53 -0.17
N GLU A 122 -21.83 7.27 -0.54
CA GLU A 122 -22.01 6.14 0.35
C GLU A 122 -21.09 6.23 1.57
N GLU A 123 -19.83 6.61 1.37
CA GLU A 123 -18.88 6.78 2.47
C GLU A 123 -19.30 7.91 3.40
N LYS A 124 -19.77 9.04 2.84
CA LYS A 124 -20.27 10.15 3.65
C LYS A 124 -21.51 9.77 4.44
N GLY A 125 -22.36 8.92 3.88
CA GLY A 125 -23.55 8.44 4.56
C GLY A 125 -23.27 7.54 5.74
N LYS A 126 -22.05 7.00 5.86
CA LYS A 126 -21.62 6.14 6.96
C LYS A 126 -21.00 6.90 8.13
N GLU A 127 -20.74 8.18 7.95
CA GLU A 127 -20.13 9.02 8.99
C GLU A 127 -21.15 9.49 10.06
#